data_f44473b72f2382e8d0411f5c06520116
#
_entry.id   f44473b72f2382e8d0411f5c06520116
#
_cell.length_a   1.000
_cell.length_b   1.000
_cell.length_c   1.000
_cell.angle_alpha   90.00
_cell.angle_beta   90.00
_cell.angle_gamma   90.00
#
_symmetry.space_group_name_H-M   'P 1'
#
loop_
_entity.id
_entity.type
_entity.pdbx_description
1 polymer ?
#
loop_
_entity_poly.entity_id
_entity_poly.type
_entity_poly.pdbx_seq_one_letter_code
_entity_poly.pdbx_strand_id
1 'polypeptide(L)'
;MADRAEDPRSAPPIRWGILGAGNIAATFAAAVNAHTRAQLVAVGSRNRDRAQRFATAHHIPTTHVGYRELVEDPQVDAVYIATPHSEHKEQALLAIKAGKHVLVEKAFTRNAGEAEEVFAAARAAGVFVMEAMWTRFLPHVYALHQVIDAGEIGEIINLSADHGQAFTFDPKSRLFDPALAGGALLDLGVYPVSFAHDFLGVPDAVQAVGQLTTTGVDGQISMVLSYGDRAQATLSTTMWAKTPTMALISGTEGNIVVKGSFYAPSSFHVQRLDGRVWEFNQPGTKGLQYEAAEVARRVAEGATQSPRMTWDNTLEVLRTMDTIRSLIGVTYPGE
;
A
#
# COMPACT_ATOMS: atom_id res chain seq x y z
N MET A 1 -9.03 -11.04 17.45
CA MET A 1 -8.93 -10.61 16.05
C MET A 1 -9.07 -11.85 15.17
N ALA A 2 -9.61 -11.73 13.97
CA ALA A 2 -9.66 -12.87 13.07
C ALA A 2 -8.22 -13.32 12.72
N ASP A 3 -7.87 -14.54 13.06
CA ASP A 3 -6.52 -15.05 12.85
C ASP A 3 -6.23 -15.43 11.39
N ARG A 4 -7.15 -15.14 10.47
CA ARG A 4 -7.03 -15.44 9.03
C ARG A 4 -7.71 -14.37 8.20
N ALA A 5 -7.27 -14.22 6.95
CA ALA A 5 -7.96 -13.40 5.97
C ALA A 5 -9.39 -13.92 5.77
N GLU A 6 -10.37 -13.05 5.97
CA GLU A 6 -11.77 -13.38 5.76
C GLU A 6 -12.12 -13.39 4.26
N ASP A 7 -13.12 -14.21 3.87
CA ASP A 7 -13.62 -14.21 2.49
C ASP A 7 -14.14 -12.80 2.13
N PRO A 8 -13.59 -12.15 1.09
CA PRO A 8 -14.04 -10.82 0.68
C PRO A 8 -15.53 -10.75 0.30
N ARG A 9 -16.12 -11.88 -0.14
CA ARG A 9 -17.56 -11.96 -0.45
C ARG A 9 -18.45 -11.91 0.79
N SER A 10 -17.92 -12.16 1.98
CA SER A 10 -18.67 -12.03 3.23
C SER A 10 -18.83 -10.58 3.69
N ALA A 11 -18.04 -9.64 3.15
CA ALA A 11 -18.11 -8.24 3.52
C ALA A 11 -19.46 -7.62 3.11
N PRO A 12 -19.97 -6.63 3.88
CA PRO A 12 -21.16 -5.87 3.52
C PRO A 12 -21.01 -5.19 2.16
N PRO A 13 -22.11 -4.94 1.42
CA PRO A 13 -22.05 -4.14 0.22
C PRO A 13 -21.68 -2.68 0.54
N ILE A 14 -20.89 -2.06 -0.35
CA ILE A 14 -20.52 -0.65 -0.31
C ILE A 14 -20.46 -0.13 -1.74
N ARG A 15 -20.80 1.16 -1.96
CA ARG A 15 -20.81 1.79 -3.27
C ARG A 15 -19.56 2.62 -3.47
N TRP A 16 -18.69 2.18 -4.40
CA TRP A 16 -17.42 2.83 -4.69
C TRP A 16 -17.51 3.86 -5.80
N GLY A 17 -16.90 5.04 -5.57
CA GLY A 17 -16.45 5.95 -6.60
C GLY A 17 -14.93 5.80 -6.78
N ILE A 18 -14.45 5.86 -8.02
CA ILE A 18 -13.02 5.74 -8.33
C ILE A 18 -12.49 7.09 -8.84
N LEU A 19 -11.51 7.68 -8.16
CA LEU A 19 -10.75 8.85 -8.63
C LEU A 19 -9.48 8.38 -9.36
N GLY A 20 -9.43 8.67 -10.66
CA GLY A 20 -8.34 8.21 -11.54
C GLY A 20 -8.71 6.95 -12.31
N ALA A 21 -8.51 6.98 -13.62
CA ALA A 21 -8.82 5.87 -14.55
C ALA A 21 -7.51 5.27 -15.09
N GLY A 22 -6.59 4.88 -14.18
CA GLY A 22 -5.29 4.30 -14.48
C GLY A 22 -5.27 2.77 -14.35
N ASN A 23 -4.08 2.16 -14.51
CA ASN A 23 -3.91 0.71 -14.46
C ASN A 23 -4.26 0.11 -13.10
N ILE A 24 -3.85 0.76 -12.00
CA ILE A 24 -4.16 0.25 -10.65
C ILE A 24 -5.68 0.33 -10.38
N ALA A 25 -6.32 1.41 -10.81
CA ALA A 25 -7.78 1.53 -10.75
C ALA A 25 -8.49 0.40 -11.51
N ALA A 26 -7.97 0.01 -12.69
CA ALA A 26 -8.51 -1.10 -13.46
C ALA A 26 -8.34 -2.44 -12.74
N THR A 27 -7.19 -2.65 -12.09
CA THR A 27 -6.93 -3.85 -11.28
C THR A 27 -7.86 -3.92 -10.07
N PHE A 28 -8.05 -2.79 -9.38
CA PHE A 28 -9.00 -2.68 -8.26
C PHE A 28 -10.43 -2.96 -8.72
N ALA A 29 -10.87 -2.30 -9.79
CA ALA A 29 -12.21 -2.50 -10.33
C ALA A 29 -12.49 -3.97 -10.70
N ALA A 30 -11.53 -4.62 -11.36
CA ALA A 30 -11.65 -6.04 -11.70
C ALA A 30 -11.71 -6.93 -10.45
N ALA A 31 -10.90 -6.65 -9.42
CA ALA A 31 -10.88 -7.40 -8.17
C ALA A 31 -12.19 -7.25 -7.38
N VAL A 32 -12.70 -6.02 -7.26
CA VAL A 32 -13.97 -5.72 -6.58
C VAL A 32 -15.13 -6.42 -7.27
N ASN A 33 -15.27 -6.28 -8.59
CA ASN A 33 -16.36 -6.89 -9.35
C ASN A 33 -16.34 -8.43 -9.28
N ALA A 34 -15.17 -9.05 -9.27
CA ALA A 34 -15.07 -10.50 -9.31
C ALA A 34 -15.19 -11.17 -7.93
N HIS A 35 -14.80 -10.48 -6.85
CA HIS A 35 -14.53 -11.13 -5.57
C HIS A 35 -15.23 -10.51 -4.35
N THR A 36 -16.04 -9.46 -4.52
CA THR A 36 -16.78 -8.81 -3.43
C THR A 36 -18.25 -8.67 -3.75
N ARG A 37 -19.02 -8.13 -2.81
CA ARG A 37 -20.42 -7.70 -2.98
C ARG A 37 -20.53 -6.19 -3.19
N ALA A 38 -19.42 -5.48 -3.22
CA ALA A 38 -19.37 -4.05 -3.43
C ALA A 38 -19.77 -3.69 -4.88
N GLN A 39 -20.23 -2.45 -5.07
CA GLN A 39 -20.65 -1.94 -6.36
C GLN A 39 -19.74 -0.78 -6.79
N LEU A 40 -19.31 -0.80 -8.04
CA LEU A 40 -18.65 0.34 -8.65
C LEU A 40 -19.70 1.22 -9.29
N VAL A 41 -19.98 2.38 -8.70
CA VAL A 41 -21.11 3.24 -9.13
C VAL A 41 -20.68 4.46 -9.93
N ALA A 42 -19.45 4.96 -9.72
CA ALA A 42 -18.96 6.14 -10.42
C ALA A 42 -17.45 6.08 -10.68
N VAL A 43 -16.98 6.72 -11.75
CA VAL A 43 -15.56 6.98 -12.01
C VAL A 43 -15.36 8.44 -12.41
N GLY A 44 -14.34 9.09 -11.81
CA GLY A 44 -13.92 10.46 -12.09
C GLY A 44 -12.54 10.53 -12.76
N SER A 45 -12.43 11.33 -13.80
CA SER A 45 -11.18 11.64 -14.46
C SER A 45 -11.21 13.06 -15.04
N ARG A 46 -10.04 13.72 -15.06
CA ARG A 46 -9.88 15.02 -15.77
C ARG A 46 -10.07 14.89 -17.29
N ASN A 47 -9.99 13.69 -17.83
CA ASN A 47 -10.19 13.41 -19.26
C ASN A 47 -11.49 12.58 -19.44
N ARG A 48 -12.46 13.19 -20.10
CA ARG A 48 -13.81 12.61 -20.39
C ARG A 48 -13.71 11.26 -21.10
N ASP A 49 -12.91 11.17 -22.15
CA ASP A 49 -12.83 9.95 -22.97
C ASP A 49 -12.17 8.80 -22.18
N ARG A 50 -11.20 9.12 -21.32
CA ARG A 50 -10.59 8.14 -20.44
C ARG A 50 -11.60 7.62 -19.41
N ALA A 51 -12.37 8.51 -18.78
CA ALA A 51 -13.44 8.12 -17.85
C ALA A 51 -14.47 7.21 -18.55
N GLN A 52 -14.93 7.59 -19.75
CA GLN A 52 -15.93 6.82 -20.50
C GLN A 52 -15.42 5.42 -20.91
N ARG A 53 -14.17 5.33 -21.42
CA ARG A 53 -13.58 4.03 -21.76
C ARG A 53 -13.44 3.13 -20.53
N PHE A 54 -13.01 3.70 -19.41
CA PHE A 54 -12.86 2.99 -18.15
C PHE A 54 -14.22 2.49 -17.64
N ALA A 55 -15.23 3.35 -17.62
CA ALA A 55 -16.58 3.01 -17.19
C ALA A 55 -17.16 1.87 -18.02
N THR A 56 -17.02 1.93 -19.35
CA THR A 56 -17.48 0.87 -20.26
C THR A 56 -16.76 -0.46 -19.99
N ALA A 57 -15.43 -0.43 -19.80
CA ALA A 57 -14.64 -1.64 -19.57
C ALA A 57 -14.94 -2.33 -18.23
N HIS A 58 -15.37 -1.57 -17.22
CA HIS A 58 -15.63 -2.08 -15.87
C HIS A 58 -17.10 -2.05 -15.45
N HIS A 59 -18.02 -1.77 -16.39
CA HIS A 59 -19.47 -1.72 -16.17
C HIS A 59 -19.90 -0.71 -15.10
N ILE A 60 -19.24 0.46 -15.05
CA ILE A 60 -19.55 1.54 -14.12
C ILE A 60 -20.61 2.45 -14.75
N PRO A 61 -21.77 2.66 -14.08
CA PRO A 61 -22.88 3.39 -14.70
C PRO A 61 -22.65 4.88 -14.88
N THR A 62 -21.87 5.52 -13.97
CA THR A 62 -21.73 6.97 -13.95
C THR A 62 -20.29 7.41 -14.22
N THR A 63 -20.12 8.44 -15.06
CA THR A 63 -18.84 9.07 -15.32
C THR A 63 -18.88 10.55 -14.96
N HIS A 64 -17.86 11.02 -14.23
CA HIS A 64 -17.70 12.43 -13.91
C HIS A 64 -16.45 13.01 -14.58
N VAL A 65 -16.53 14.25 -15.07
CA VAL A 65 -15.38 15.00 -15.61
C VAL A 65 -14.88 15.93 -14.53
N GLY A 66 -13.85 15.47 -13.81
CA GLY A 66 -13.37 16.10 -12.60
C GLY A 66 -13.56 15.21 -11.38
N TYR A 67 -13.13 15.68 -10.24
CA TYR A 67 -13.14 14.90 -9.00
C TYR A 67 -14.21 15.39 -8.02
N ARG A 68 -14.57 16.68 -8.11
CA ARG A 68 -15.59 17.31 -7.25
C ARG A 68 -16.96 16.67 -7.47
N GLU A 69 -17.37 16.55 -8.72
CA GLU A 69 -18.67 15.98 -9.09
C GLU A 69 -18.83 14.53 -8.63
N LEU A 70 -17.73 13.76 -8.60
CA LEU A 70 -17.75 12.39 -8.10
C LEU A 70 -17.94 12.35 -6.59
N VAL A 71 -17.20 13.15 -5.83
CA VAL A 71 -17.30 13.12 -4.36
C VAL A 71 -18.62 13.71 -3.86
N GLU A 72 -19.27 14.58 -4.65
CA GLU A 72 -20.60 15.12 -4.38
C GLU A 72 -21.75 14.18 -4.81
N ASP A 73 -21.44 13.08 -5.54
CA ASP A 73 -22.45 12.10 -5.97
C ASP A 73 -23.04 11.37 -4.76
N PRO A 74 -24.37 11.46 -4.52
CA PRO A 74 -25.04 10.79 -3.39
C PRO A 74 -25.08 9.26 -3.53
N GLN A 75 -24.77 8.71 -4.70
CA GLN A 75 -24.68 7.26 -4.89
C GLN A 75 -23.34 6.68 -4.41
N VAL A 76 -22.33 7.51 -4.14
CA VAL A 76 -20.99 7.09 -3.68
C VAL A 76 -20.96 7.08 -2.16
N ASP A 77 -20.60 5.94 -1.57
CA ASP A 77 -20.34 5.80 -0.12
C ASP A 77 -18.86 5.99 0.21
N ALA A 78 -18.00 5.36 -0.60
CA ALA A 78 -16.55 5.38 -0.41
C ALA A 78 -15.84 5.71 -1.72
N VAL A 79 -14.69 6.39 -1.60
CA VAL A 79 -13.87 6.81 -2.72
C VAL A 79 -12.53 6.08 -2.70
N TYR A 80 -12.19 5.42 -3.80
CA TYR A 80 -10.86 4.89 -4.04
C TYR A 80 -10.03 5.88 -4.85
N ILE A 81 -8.93 6.38 -4.28
CA ILE A 81 -8.05 7.36 -4.90
C ILE A 81 -6.86 6.64 -5.54
N ALA A 82 -6.79 6.67 -6.87
CA ALA A 82 -5.84 5.95 -7.70
C ALA A 82 -5.12 6.88 -8.69
N THR A 83 -4.74 8.05 -8.21
CA THR A 83 -4.04 9.12 -8.94
C THR A 83 -2.54 9.09 -8.66
N PRO A 84 -1.70 9.98 -9.20
CA PRO A 84 -0.31 10.12 -8.77
C PRO A 84 -0.18 10.56 -7.31
N HIS A 85 0.93 10.18 -6.66
CA HIS A 85 1.18 10.45 -5.23
C HIS A 85 1.02 11.94 -4.86
N SER A 86 1.44 12.85 -5.74
CA SER A 86 1.32 14.31 -5.53
C SER A 86 -0.12 14.81 -5.40
N GLU A 87 -1.10 14.02 -5.82
CA GLU A 87 -2.52 14.39 -5.84
C GLU A 87 -3.30 13.79 -4.64
N HIS A 88 -2.71 12.83 -3.93
CA HIS A 88 -3.41 12.02 -2.93
C HIS A 88 -3.99 12.86 -1.79
N LYS A 89 -3.18 13.76 -1.19
CA LYS A 89 -3.63 14.63 -0.10
C LYS A 89 -4.85 15.45 -0.48
N GLU A 90 -4.75 16.22 -1.56
CA GLU A 90 -5.82 17.14 -1.98
C GLU A 90 -7.12 16.40 -2.31
N GLN A 91 -7.01 15.23 -2.92
CA GLN A 91 -8.17 14.44 -3.28
C GLN A 91 -8.77 13.72 -2.07
N ALA A 92 -7.95 13.28 -1.12
CA ALA A 92 -8.44 12.72 0.14
C ALA A 92 -9.20 13.79 0.94
N LEU A 93 -8.64 14.99 1.08
CA LEU A 93 -9.31 16.11 1.75
C LEU A 93 -10.62 16.50 1.05
N LEU A 94 -10.65 16.49 -0.29
CA LEU A 94 -11.87 16.76 -1.05
C LEU A 94 -12.97 15.73 -0.76
N ALA A 95 -12.63 14.43 -0.75
CA ALA A 95 -13.57 13.35 -0.45
C ALA A 95 -14.06 13.39 1.01
N ILE A 96 -13.15 13.61 1.96
CA ILE A 96 -13.46 13.74 3.39
C ILE A 96 -14.43 14.93 3.64
N LYS A 97 -14.17 16.08 3.00
CA LYS A 97 -15.06 17.25 3.11
C LYS A 97 -16.47 16.97 2.59
N ALA A 98 -16.62 16.09 1.61
CA ALA A 98 -17.90 15.64 1.10
C ALA A 98 -18.53 14.49 1.94
N GLY A 99 -17.93 14.14 3.08
CA GLY A 99 -18.42 13.09 3.99
C GLY A 99 -18.23 11.67 3.46
N LYS A 100 -17.31 11.46 2.51
CA LYS A 100 -17.05 10.13 1.95
C LYS A 100 -15.97 9.38 2.73
N HIS A 101 -16.12 8.07 2.86
CA HIS A 101 -15.06 7.17 3.29
C HIS A 101 -13.99 7.09 2.21
N VAL A 102 -12.72 6.87 2.57
CA VAL A 102 -11.62 6.98 1.61
C VAL A 102 -10.64 5.82 1.74
N LEU A 103 -10.29 5.23 0.60
CA LEU A 103 -9.15 4.33 0.42
C LEU A 103 -8.16 5.02 -0.53
N VAL A 104 -6.95 5.31 -0.06
CA VAL A 104 -5.94 6.02 -0.84
C VAL A 104 -4.82 5.07 -1.25
N GLU A 105 -4.45 5.04 -2.52
CA GLU A 105 -3.31 4.26 -3.01
C GLU A 105 -2.03 4.56 -2.24
N LYS A 106 -1.20 3.53 -2.15
CA LYS A 106 0.15 3.63 -1.59
C LYS A 106 1.10 4.36 -2.59
N ALA A 107 2.11 5.09 -2.16
CA ALA A 107 2.27 5.62 -0.81
C ALA A 107 1.14 6.59 -0.51
N PHE A 108 0.64 6.57 0.72
CA PHE A 108 -0.56 7.32 1.11
C PHE A 108 -0.50 8.79 0.73
N THR A 109 0.63 9.44 1.00
CA THR A 109 0.94 10.83 0.64
C THR A 109 2.44 10.94 0.31
N ARG A 110 2.91 12.15 -0.07
CA ARG A 110 4.34 12.39 -0.34
C ARG A 110 5.21 12.28 0.91
N ASN A 111 4.65 12.67 2.06
CA ASN A 111 5.33 12.71 3.36
C ASN A 111 4.34 12.57 4.52
N ALA A 112 4.87 12.37 5.74
CA ALA A 112 4.08 12.19 6.94
C ALA A 112 3.24 13.43 7.31
N GLY A 113 3.74 14.64 7.06
CA GLY A 113 3.00 15.87 7.36
C GLY A 113 1.70 15.99 6.55
N GLU A 114 1.72 15.62 5.29
CA GLU A 114 0.50 15.55 4.46
C GLU A 114 -0.49 14.50 4.98
N ALA A 115 0.00 13.36 5.45
CA ALA A 115 -0.84 12.31 6.02
C ALA A 115 -1.49 12.78 7.34
N GLU A 116 -0.75 13.50 8.19
CA GLU A 116 -1.27 14.09 9.43
C GLU A 116 -2.46 15.03 9.16
N GLU A 117 -2.36 15.88 8.13
CA GLU A 117 -3.46 16.76 7.71
C GLU A 117 -4.71 15.96 7.28
N VAL A 118 -4.52 14.90 6.48
CA VAL A 118 -5.62 14.04 6.02
C VAL A 118 -6.27 13.32 7.19
N PHE A 119 -5.50 12.75 8.11
CA PHE A 119 -6.05 12.04 9.27
C PHE A 119 -6.72 12.98 10.28
N ALA A 120 -6.22 14.21 10.44
CA ALA A 120 -6.89 15.22 11.25
C ALA A 120 -8.26 15.59 10.66
N ALA A 121 -8.35 15.78 9.35
CA ALA A 121 -9.61 16.02 8.66
C ALA A 121 -10.59 14.84 8.77
N ALA A 122 -10.10 13.60 8.60
CA ALA A 122 -10.90 12.38 8.74
C ALA A 122 -11.49 12.23 10.15
N ARG A 123 -10.67 12.49 11.18
CA ARG A 123 -11.10 12.46 12.58
C ARG A 123 -12.20 13.50 12.84
N ALA A 124 -12.02 14.72 12.33
CA ALA A 124 -12.99 15.80 12.50
C ALA A 124 -14.33 15.52 11.78
N ALA A 125 -14.28 14.85 10.62
CA ALA A 125 -15.46 14.48 9.84
C ALA A 125 -16.12 13.17 10.29
N GLY A 126 -15.45 12.34 11.11
CA GLY A 126 -15.94 11.03 11.53
C GLY A 126 -16.04 10.01 10.38
N VAL A 127 -15.20 10.15 9.34
CA VAL A 127 -15.19 9.24 8.19
C VAL A 127 -14.04 8.25 8.25
N PHE A 128 -14.22 7.09 7.64
CA PHE A 128 -13.17 6.08 7.51
C PHE A 128 -12.13 6.51 6.47
N VAL A 129 -10.84 6.39 6.83
CA VAL A 129 -9.72 6.59 5.90
C VAL A 129 -8.69 5.50 6.13
N MET A 130 -8.17 4.92 5.04
CA MET A 130 -7.12 3.88 5.08
C MET A 130 -6.18 4.02 3.89
N GLU A 131 -4.89 3.73 4.11
CA GLU A 131 -3.93 3.49 3.04
C GLU A 131 -4.17 2.13 2.38
N ALA A 132 -4.13 2.08 1.05
CA ALA A 132 -4.26 0.86 0.26
C ALA A 132 -2.95 0.05 0.26
N MET A 133 -2.42 -0.25 1.44
CA MET A 133 -1.30 -1.17 1.61
C MET A 133 -1.84 -2.62 1.60
N TRP A 134 -2.30 -3.04 0.45
CA TRP A 134 -3.00 -4.30 0.23
C TRP A 134 -2.26 -5.55 0.73
N THR A 135 -0.91 -5.49 0.76
CA THR A 135 -0.04 -6.56 1.28
C THR A 135 -0.45 -7.01 2.67
N ARG A 136 -0.78 -6.09 3.57
CA ARG A 136 -1.18 -6.39 4.96
C ARG A 136 -2.47 -7.20 5.09
N PHE A 137 -3.28 -7.25 4.03
CA PHE A 137 -4.57 -7.93 4.00
C PHE A 137 -4.52 -9.28 3.28
N LEU A 138 -3.35 -9.68 2.76
CA LEU A 138 -3.21 -10.92 2.01
C LEU A 138 -3.15 -12.15 2.93
N PRO A 139 -3.78 -13.27 2.55
CA PRO A 139 -3.81 -14.49 3.37
C PRO A 139 -2.44 -14.99 3.82
N HIS A 140 -1.39 -14.89 2.98
CA HIS A 140 -0.05 -15.30 3.38
C HIS A 140 0.54 -14.39 4.48
N VAL A 141 0.20 -13.09 4.52
CA VAL A 141 0.66 -12.19 5.57
C VAL A 141 -0.04 -12.50 6.89
N TYR A 142 -1.33 -12.82 6.87
CA TYR A 142 -2.01 -13.36 8.05
C TYR A 142 -1.33 -14.64 8.57
N ALA A 143 -0.99 -15.56 7.66
CA ALA A 143 -0.30 -16.78 8.03
C ALA A 143 1.12 -16.53 8.56
N LEU A 144 1.85 -15.54 8.03
CA LEU A 144 3.15 -15.13 8.57
C LEU A 144 3.05 -14.66 10.02
N HIS A 145 2.07 -13.80 10.33
CA HIS A 145 1.83 -13.39 11.73
C HIS A 145 1.54 -14.59 12.63
N GLN A 146 0.67 -15.52 12.21
CA GLN A 146 0.38 -16.73 12.99
C GLN A 146 1.64 -17.57 13.28
N VAL A 147 2.52 -17.74 12.29
CA VAL A 147 3.78 -18.48 12.44
C VAL A 147 4.71 -17.81 13.43
N ILE A 148 4.84 -16.50 13.34
CA ILE A 148 5.70 -15.68 14.21
C ILE A 148 5.14 -15.65 15.64
N ASP A 149 3.83 -15.40 15.79
CA ASP A 149 3.14 -15.35 17.09
C ASP A 149 3.16 -16.72 17.80
N ALA A 150 3.18 -17.81 17.03
CA ALA A 150 3.35 -19.17 17.57
C ALA A 150 4.80 -19.48 17.99
N GLY A 151 5.74 -18.56 17.77
CA GLY A 151 7.15 -18.76 18.13
C GLY A 151 7.90 -19.75 17.23
N GLU A 152 7.39 -20.05 16.03
CA GLU A 152 7.97 -21.06 15.14
C GLU A 152 9.40 -20.78 14.70
N ILE A 153 9.82 -19.52 14.69
CA ILE A 153 11.20 -19.11 14.36
C ILE A 153 11.95 -18.46 15.55
N GLY A 154 11.34 -18.45 16.75
CA GLY A 154 11.86 -17.75 17.91
C GLY A 154 11.79 -16.22 17.74
N GLU A 155 12.69 -15.49 18.40
CA GLU A 155 12.78 -14.01 18.27
C GLU A 155 13.35 -13.61 16.91
N ILE A 156 12.74 -12.62 16.26
CA ILE A 156 13.24 -12.09 14.97
C ILE A 156 14.53 -11.32 15.21
N ILE A 157 15.59 -11.72 14.51
CA ILE A 157 16.93 -11.09 14.57
C ILE A 157 17.25 -10.31 13.29
N ASN A 158 16.80 -10.80 12.14
CA ASN A 158 17.07 -10.16 10.85
C ASN A 158 15.86 -10.27 9.92
N LEU A 159 15.63 -9.19 9.19
CA LEU A 159 14.67 -9.16 8.08
C LEU A 159 15.35 -8.60 6.85
N SER A 160 15.18 -9.25 5.71
CA SER A 160 15.59 -8.67 4.43
C SER A 160 14.44 -8.70 3.43
N ALA A 161 14.31 -7.63 2.63
CA ALA A 161 13.32 -7.56 1.56
C ALA A 161 13.81 -6.67 0.42
N ASP A 162 13.48 -7.05 -0.81
CA ASP A 162 13.84 -6.29 -2.00
C ASP A 162 12.63 -6.04 -2.90
N HIS A 163 12.60 -4.90 -3.58
CA HIS A 163 11.63 -4.66 -4.64
C HIS A 163 12.28 -3.89 -5.79
N GLY A 164 12.60 -4.59 -6.85
CA GLY A 164 13.19 -4.00 -8.07
C GLY A 164 12.40 -4.35 -9.33
N GLN A 165 12.17 -3.33 -10.15
CA GLN A 165 11.59 -3.48 -11.49
C GLN A 165 12.40 -2.66 -12.49
N ALA A 166 12.63 -3.23 -13.68
CA ALA A 166 13.32 -2.52 -14.74
C ALA A 166 12.32 -1.68 -15.55
N PHE A 167 12.40 -0.36 -15.40
CA PHE A 167 11.61 0.59 -16.20
C PHE A 167 12.48 1.27 -17.23
N THR A 168 11.96 1.46 -18.44
CA THR A 168 12.59 2.32 -19.42
C THR A 168 12.49 3.78 -18.95
N PHE A 169 13.62 4.48 -18.93
CA PHE A 169 13.64 5.89 -18.54
C PHE A 169 12.83 6.73 -19.52
N ASP A 170 11.83 7.44 -18.98
CA ASP A 170 11.05 8.46 -19.67
C ASP A 170 10.78 9.60 -18.67
N PRO A 171 11.39 10.79 -18.86
CA PRO A 171 11.24 11.92 -17.94
C PRO A 171 9.80 12.45 -17.85
N LYS A 172 8.92 12.08 -18.79
CA LYS A 172 7.50 12.42 -18.77
C LYS A 172 6.63 11.38 -18.08
N SER A 173 7.19 10.23 -17.78
CA SER A 173 6.49 9.20 -17.00
C SER A 173 6.36 9.62 -15.54
N ARG A 174 5.23 9.33 -14.91
CA ARG A 174 5.01 9.61 -13.49
C ARG A 174 6.11 9.07 -12.57
N LEU A 175 6.77 7.96 -12.97
CA LEU A 175 7.83 7.33 -12.17
C LEU A 175 9.10 8.18 -12.11
N PHE A 176 9.34 9.01 -13.12
CA PHE A 176 10.54 9.83 -13.23
C PHE A 176 10.27 11.33 -13.12
N ASP A 177 9.01 11.73 -12.91
CA ASP A 177 8.61 13.13 -12.78
C ASP A 177 8.54 13.53 -11.29
N PRO A 178 9.43 14.44 -10.82
CA PRO A 178 9.37 14.91 -9.44
C PRO A 178 8.09 15.69 -9.11
N ALA A 179 7.44 16.34 -10.10
CA ALA A 179 6.17 17.04 -9.89
C ALA A 179 5.00 16.08 -9.58
N LEU A 180 5.14 14.82 -9.97
CA LEU A 180 4.18 13.75 -9.67
C LEU A 180 4.61 12.88 -8.48
N ALA A 181 5.65 13.30 -7.75
CA ALA A 181 6.28 12.55 -6.67
C ALA A 181 6.71 11.14 -7.13
N GLY A 182 7.46 11.10 -8.23
CA GLY A 182 8.08 9.88 -8.76
C GLY A 182 9.22 9.40 -7.87
N GLY A 183 9.85 8.29 -8.26
CA GLY A 183 10.97 7.69 -7.54
C GLY A 183 10.69 6.26 -7.10
N ALA A 184 11.77 5.52 -6.88
CA ALA A 184 11.72 4.13 -6.46
C ALA A 184 11.12 3.97 -5.07
N LEU A 185 11.40 4.89 -4.13
CA LEU A 185 11.00 4.75 -2.74
C LEU A 185 9.48 4.76 -2.58
N LEU A 186 8.80 5.78 -3.10
CA LEU A 186 7.34 5.90 -2.98
C LEU A 186 6.60 4.82 -3.79
N ASP A 187 7.13 4.45 -4.97
CA ASP A 187 6.42 3.49 -5.83
C ASP A 187 6.69 2.03 -5.46
N LEU A 188 7.92 1.67 -5.16
CA LEU A 188 8.37 0.31 -4.90
C LEU A 188 8.87 0.10 -3.47
N GLY A 189 9.69 1.02 -2.96
CA GLY A 189 10.34 0.92 -1.65
C GLY A 189 9.40 0.96 -0.47
N VAL A 190 8.22 1.54 -0.63
CA VAL A 190 7.17 1.54 0.39
C VAL A 190 6.79 0.11 0.81
N TYR A 191 6.86 -0.88 -0.08
CA TYR A 191 6.55 -2.27 0.25
C TYR A 191 7.55 -2.92 1.21
N PRO A 192 8.88 -2.94 0.94
CA PRO A 192 9.84 -3.47 1.90
C PRO A 192 9.88 -2.67 3.21
N VAL A 193 9.72 -1.34 3.18
CA VAL A 193 9.64 -0.52 4.40
C VAL A 193 8.39 -0.89 5.22
N SER A 194 7.21 -0.93 4.60
CA SER A 194 5.97 -1.32 5.28
C SER A 194 6.03 -2.76 5.81
N PHE A 195 6.70 -3.68 5.09
CA PHE A 195 6.89 -5.06 5.54
C PHE A 195 7.79 -5.13 6.78
N ALA A 196 8.89 -4.37 6.82
CA ALA A 196 9.72 -4.29 8.01
C ALA A 196 8.95 -3.71 9.22
N HIS A 197 8.16 -2.66 9.02
CA HIS A 197 7.30 -2.10 10.07
C HIS A 197 6.23 -3.08 10.56
N ASP A 198 5.68 -3.91 9.68
CA ASP A 198 4.64 -4.88 10.05
C ASP A 198 5.13 -5.96 11.03
N PHE A 199 6.41 -6.36 10.91
CA PHE A 199 7.01 -7.43 11.73
C PHE A 199 7.95 -6.95 12.82
N LEU A 200 8.60 -5.79 12.65
CA LEU A 200 9.60 -5.28 13.60
C LEU A 200 9.19 -3.98 14.30
N GLY A 201 8.15 -3.29 13.80
CA GLY A 201 7.71 -2.00 14.32
C GLY A 201 8.55 -0.84 13.83
N VAL A 202 8.61 0.24 14.62
CA VAL A 202 9.35 1.46 14.31
C VAL A 202 10.85 1.26 14.56
N PRO A 203 11.73 1.57 13.59
CA PRO A 203 13.18 1.49 13.80
C PRO A 203 13.70 2.63 14.68
N ASP A 204 14.72 2.34 15.51
CA ASP A 204 15.42 3.35 16.31
C ASP A 204 16.41 4.17 15.47
N ALA A 205 16.96 3.59 14.40
CA ALA A 205 17.87 4.25 13.48
C ALA A 205 17.68 3.79 12.04
N VAL A 206 17.92 4.72 11.11
CA VAL A 206 17.82 4.52 9.67
C VAL A 206 19.12 4.95 9.01
N GLN A 207 19.67 4.09 8.14
CA GLN A 207 20.76 4.40 7.24
C GLN A 207 20.33 4.11 5.80
N ALA A 208 20.69 4.98 4.87
CA ALA A 208 20.36 4.81 3.47
C ALA A 208 21.44 5.38 2.56
N VAL A 209 21.65 4.68 1.44
CA VAL A 209 22.46 5.15 0.31
C VAL A 209 21.63 5.04 -0.93
N GLY A 210 21.49 6.13 -1.69
CA GLY A 210 20.67 6.19 -2.90
C GLY A 210 21.40 6.77 -4.09
N GLN A 211 20.90 6.46 -5.27
CA GLN A 211 21.33 7.05 -6.54
C GLN A 211 20.12 7.71 -7.21
N LEU A 212 20.28 8.97 -7.60
CA LEU A 212 19.23 9.72 -8.25
C LEU A 212 19.26 9.52 -9.78
N THR A 213 18.11 9.65 -10.39
CA THR A 213 17.94 9.77 -11.84
C THR A 213 18.34 11.16 -12.31
N THR A 214 18.43 11.38 -13.60
CA THR A 214 18.70 12.71 -14.19
C THR A 214 17.57 13.72 -13.94
N THR A 215 16.38 13.26 -13.54
CA THR A 215 15.26 14.15 -13.18
C THR A 215 15.24 14.52 -11.69
N GLY A 216 16.16 13.95 -10.89
CA GLY A 216 16.30 14.24 -9.47
C GLY A 216 15.46 13.35 -8.53
N VAL A 217 14.64 12.43 -9.05
CA VAL A 217 14.00 11.42 -8.22
C VAL A 217 14.96 10.24 -7.95
N ASP A 218 14.74 9.51 -6.89
CA ASP A 218 15.53 8.33 -6.56
C ASP A 218 15.26 7.18 -7.54
N GLY A 219 16.35 6.62 -8.08
CA GLY A 219 16.31 5.47 -8.99
C GLY A 219 16.59 4.14 -8.29
N GLN A 220 17.43 4.18 -7.24
CA GLN A 220 17.83 3.01 -6.46
C GLN A 220 18.22 3.42 -5.05
N ILE A 221 17.86 2.58 -4.06
CA ILE A 221 18.20 2.80 -2.65
C ILE A 221 18.52 1.47 -1.98
N SER A 222 19.57 1.46 -1.14
CA SER A 222 19.83 0.43 -0.13
C SER A 222 19.64 1.03 1.25
N MET A 223 18.96 0.33 2.14
CA MET A 223 18.55 0.82 3.45
C MET A 223 18.88 -0.20 4.53
N VAL A 224 19.31 0.29 5.71
CA VAL A 224 19.42 -0.51 6.93
C VAL A 224 18.60 0.17 8.03
N LEU A 225 17.67 -0.59 8.60
CA LEU A 225 16.86 -0.17 9.74
C LEU A 225 17.31 -0.94 10.97
N SER A 226 17.61 -0.24 12.07
CA SER A 226 18.09 -0.84 13.32
C SER A 226 17.01 -0.74 14.40
N TYR A 227 16.88 -1.79 15.20
CA TYR A 227 15.88 -1.94 16.26
C TYR A 227 16.60 -2.25 17.60
N GLY A 228 17.38 -1.28 18.07
CA GLY A 228 18.26 -1.42 19.24
C GLY A 228 19.23 -2.57 19.09
N ASP A 229 19.38 -3.35 20.16
CA ASP A 229 20.21 -4.58 20.18
C ASP A 229 19.43 -5.81 19.69
N ARG A 230 18.15 -5.65 19.34
CA ARG A 230 17.23 -6.77 19.05
C ARG A 230 17.34 -7.27 17.62
N ALA A 231 17.21 -6.39 16.64
CA ALA A 231 17.09 -6.80 15.24
C ALA A 231 17.60 -5.74 14.25
N GLN A 232 17.82 -6.17 13.03
CA GLN A 232 18.08 -5.29 11.87
C GLN A 232 17.25 -5.69 10.67
N ALA A 233 16.84 -4.70 9.86
CA ALA A 233 16.29 -4.97 8.53
C ALA A 233 17.22 -4.39 7.45
N THR A 234 17.46 -5.19 6.40
CA THR A 234 18.20 -4.77 5.21
C THR A 234 17.24 -4.75 4.02
N LEU A 235 16.98 -3.56 3.49
CA LEU A 235 15.99 -3.35 2.47
C LEU A 235 16.61 -2.74 1.22
N SER A 236 16.07 -3.06 0.04
CA SER A 236 16.51 -2.40 -1.19
C SER A 236 15.35 -2.18 -2.17
N THR A 237 15.51 -1.14 -2.99
CA THR A 237 14.58 -0.85 -4.09
C THR A 237 15.33 -0.29 -5.29
N THR A 238 14.87 -0.61 -6.50
CA THR A 238 15.45 -0.08 -7.75
C THR A 238 14.43 -0.02 -8.88
N MET A 239 14.50 1.03 -9.69
CA MET A 239 13.77 1.15 -10.96
C MET A 239 14.59 0.71 -12.18
N TRP A 240 15.84 0.30 -11.98
CA TRP A 240 16.80 0.01 -13.08
C TRP A 240 17.01 -1.48 -13.34
N ALA A 241 16.63 -2.34 -12.39
CA ALA A 241 16.80 -3.77 -12.53
C ALA A 241 15.62 -4.53 -11.94
N LYS A 242 15.27 -5.65 -12.55
CA LYS A 242 14.36 -6.61 -11.94
C LYS A 242 15.12 -7.43 -10.91
N THR A 243 14.62 -7.41 -9.67
CA THR A 243 15.12 -8.24 -8.56
C THR A 243 14.18 -9.42 -8.30
N PRO A 244 14.55 -10.39 -7.45
CA PRO A 244 13.67 -11.48 -7.05
C PRO A 244 12.40 -11.03 -6.37
N THR A 245 12.40 -9.85 -5.72
CA THR A 245 11.29 -9.28 -4.97
C THR A 245 10.82 -10.23 -3.86
N MET A 246 11.77 -10.75 -3.10
CA MET A 246 11.58 -11.71 -2.01
C MET A 246 11.67 -11.04 -0.65
N ALA A 247 11.20 -11.74 0.38
CA ALA A 247 11.47 -11.38 1.77
C ALA A 247 11.98 -12.60 2.55
N LEU A 248 12.88 -12.33 3.50
CA LEU A 248 13.41 -13.31 4.44
C LEU A 248 13.26 -12.76 5.86
N ILE A 249 12.68 -13.56 6.77
CA ILE A 249 12.61 -13.26 8.20
C ILE A 249 13.40 -14.36 8.91
N SER A 250 14.47 -13.98 9.61
CA SER A 250 15.33 -14.91 10.34
C SER A 250 15.22 -14.68 11.84
N GLY A 251 14.94 -15.71 12.55
CA GLY A 251 14.85 -15.71 14.01
C GLY A 251 15.86 -16.64 14.67
N THR A 252 15.79 -16.71 16.00
CA THR A 252 16.72 -17.51 16.83
C THR A 252 16.52 -19.02 16.67
N GLU A 253 15.36 -19.47 16.16
CA GLU A 253 15.04 -20.91 16.04
C GLU A 253 14.73 -21.34 14.59
N GLY A 254 14.76 -20.41 13.63
CA GLY A 254 14.47 -20.73 12.24
C GLY A 254 14.38 -19.51 11.33
N ASN A 255 13.95 -19.74 10.11
CA ASN A 255 13.72 -18.67 9.15
C ASN A 255 12.48 -18.92 8.30
N ILE A 256 11.97 -17.83 7.71
CA ILE A 256 10.84 -17.84 6.77
C ILE A 256 11.29 -17.16 5.50
N VAL A 257 11.20 -17.85 4.36
CA VAL A 257 11.45 -17.27 3.02
C VAL A 257 10.12 -17.08 2.31
N VAL A 258 9.75 -15.81 2.08
CA VAL A 258 8.58 -15.44 1.28
C VAL A 258 9.00 -15.30 -0.17
N LYS A 259 8.38 -16.10 -1.05
CA LYS A 259 8.72 -16.13 -2.49
C LYS A 259 8.36 -14.81 -3.16
N GLY A 260 9.02 -14.47 -4.23
CA GLY A 260 8.71 -13.25 -5.03
C GLY A 260 7.39 -13.42 -5.80
N SER A 261 6.57 -12.39 -5.87
CA SER A 261 6.68 -11.07 -5.23
C SER A 261 6.06 -11.11 -3.85
N PHE A 262 6.85 -10.85 -2.80
CA PHE A 262 6.40 -10.98 -1.41
C PHE A 262 5.20 -10.08 -1.06
N TYR A 263 5.08 -8.94 -1.73
CA TYR A 263 4.02 -7.93 -1.49
C TYR A 263 2.68 -8.27 -2.16
N ALA A 264 2.66 -9.25 -3.05
CA ALA A 264 1.50 -9.75 -3.78
C ALA A 264 1.10 -11.14 -3.25
N PRO A 265 -0.03 -11.73 -3.69
CA PRO A 265 -0.36 -13.11 -3.32
C PRO A 265 0.82 -14.05 -3.56
N SER A 266 1.35 -14.62 -2.48
CA SER A 266 2.59 -15.38 -2.49
C SER A 266 2.52 -16.61 -1.58
N SER A 267 3.56 -17.41 -1.62
CA SER A 267 3.81 -18.54 -0.73
C SER A 267 5.08 -18.31 0.07
N PHE A 268 5.20 -18.99 1.19
CA PHE A 268 6.43 -19.00 1.97
C PHE A 268 6.75 -20.40 2.49
N HIS A 269 8.01 -20.64 2.80
CA HIS A 269 8.42 -21.82 3.53
C HIS A 269 9.11 -21.42 4.84
N VAL A 270 8.89 -22.24 5.84
CA VAL A 270 9.50 -22.13 7.16
C VAL A 270 10.52 -23.24 7.29
N GLN A 271 11.73 -22.90 7.73
CA GLN A 271 12.78 -23.84 8.05
C GLN A 271 13.26 -23.59 9.47
N ARG A 272 13.07 -24.58 10.35
CA ARG A 272 13.53 -24.53 11.74
C ARG A 272 14.91 -25.12 11.90
N LEU A 273 15.63 -24.70 12.93
CA LEU A 273 16.95 -25.27 13.28
C LEU A 273 16.87 -26.72 13.74
N ASP A 274 15.73 -27.18 14.22
CA ASP A 274 15.49 -28.59 14.59
C ASP A 274 15.24 -29.51 13.38
N GLY A 275 15.31 -28.98 12.15
CA GLY A 275 15.16 -29.70 10.89
C GLY A 275 13.73 -29.77 10.36
N ARG A 276 12.73 -29.28 11.09
CA ARG A 276 11.36 -29.21 10.57
C ARG A 276 11.26 -28.18 9.45
N VAL A 277 10.57 -28.55 8.35
CA VAL A 277 10.30 -27.68 7.20
C VAL A 277 8.85 -27.84 6.80
N TRP A 278 8.18 -26.73 6.51
CA TRP A 278 6.82 -26.74 5.96
C TRP A 278 6.56 -25.49 5.10
N GLU A 279 5.52 -25.54 4.28
CA GLU A 279 5.16 -24.47 3.35
C GLU A 279 3.73 -24.01 3.54
N PHE A 280 3.52 -22.71 3.35
CA PHE A 280 2.23 -22.09 3.12
C PHE A 280 2.11 -21.76 1.64
N ASN A 281 1.03 -22.21 1.01
CA ASN A 281 0.73 -21.90 -0.38
C ASN A 281 -0.59 -21.15 -0.48
N GLN A 282 -0.54 -19.92 -1.02
CA GLN A 282 -1.72 -19.14 -1.29
C GLN A 282 -2.18 -19.37 -2.73
N PRO A 283 -3.37 -19.93 -2.96
CA PRO A 283 -3.94 -20.02 -4.29
C PRO A 283 -4.43 -18.65 -4.75
N GLY A 284 -4.31 -18.38 -6.05
CA GLY A 284 -4.86 -17.19 -6.69
C GLY A 284 -3.82 -16.08 -6.95
N THR A 285 -4.21 -15.12 -7.76
CA THR A 285 -3.33 -14.05 -8.27
C THR A 285 -3.85 -12.64 -7.97
N LYS A 286 -4.99 -12.52 -7.30
CA LYS A 286 -5.64 -11.23 -6.97
C LYS A 286 -5.57 -10.96 -5.48
N GLY A 287 -5.48 -9.70 -5.08
CA GLY A 287 -5.28 -9.31 -3.68
C GLY A 287 -6.05 -8.07 -3.24
N LEU A 288 -6.31 -7.13 -4.16
CA LEU A 288 -6.97 -5.85 -3.83
C LEU A 288 -8.40 -5.99 -3.29
N GLN A 289 -9.07 -7.12 -3.54
CA GLN A 289 -10.40 -7.40 -2.95
C GLN A 289 -10.37 -7.53 -1.42
N TYR A 290 -9.24 -7.90 -0.82
CA TYR A 290 -9.14 -8.05 0.63
C TYR A 290 -9.17 -6.69 1.34
N GLU A 291 -8.42 -5.69 0.85
CA GLU A 291 -8.47 -4.33 1.40
C GLU A 291 -9.80 -3.64 1.13
N ALA A 292 -10.40 -3.84 -0.06
CA ALA A 292 -11.74 -3.33 -0.38
C ALA A 292 -12.81 -3.91 0.57
N ALA A 293 -12.72 -5.20 0.89
CA ALA A 293 -13.59 -5.87 1.85
C ALA A 293 -13.37 -5.38 3.28
N GLU A 294 -12.12 -5.12 3.67
CA GLU A 294 -11.80 -4.53 4.98
C GLU A 294 -12.46 -3.16 5.14
N VAL A 295 -12.35 -2.27 4.14
CA VAL A 295 -13.04 -0.97 4.17
C VAL A 295 -14.55 -1.17 4.38
N ALA A 296 -15.17 -2.06 3.62
CA ALA A 296 -16.61 -2.31 3.72
C ALA A 296 -17.02 -2.80 5.12
N ARG A 297 -16.24 -3.68 5.77
CA ARG A 297 -16.49 -4.15 7.14
C ARG A 297 -16.35 -3.02 8.15
N ARG A 298 -15.23 -2.29 8.10
CA ARG A 298 -14.95 -1.22 9.08
C ARG A 298 -15.96 -0.08 8.96
N VAL A 299 -16.35 0.30 7.74
CA VAL A 299 -17.41 1.29 7.52
C VAL A 299 -18.76 0.83 8.11
N ALA A 300 -19.13 -0.42 7.88
CA ALA A 300 -20.37 -0.99 8.44
C ALA A 300 -20.36 -1.05 9.99
N GLU A 301 -19.20 -1.16 10.60
CA GLU A 301 -19.01 -1.10 12.06
C GLU A 301 -18.95 0.32 12.63
N GLY A 302 -18.95 1.35 11.76
CA GLY A 302 -18.81 2.75 12.18
C GLY A 302 -17.38 3.12 12.62
N ALA A 303 -16.37 2.32 12.23
CA ALA A 303 -14.97 2.60 12.52
C ALA A 303 -14.44 3.70 11.60
N THR A 304 -13.40 4.42 12.05
CA THR A 304 -12.73 5.46 11.26
C THR A 304 -11.40 5.00 10.65
N GLN A 305 -10.87 3.86 11.10
CA GLN A 305 -9.63 3.24 10.59
C GLN A 305 -9.68 1.71 10.73
N SER A 306 -8.77 1.02 10.04
CA SER A 306 -8.58 -0.42 10.20
C SER A 306 -7.59 -0.73 11.33
N PRO A 307 -7.82 -1.76 12.16
CA PRO A 307 -6.84 -2.20 13.14
C PRO A 307 -5.60 -2.87 12.53
N ARG A 308 -5.65 -3.25 11.26
CA ARG A 308 -4.52 -3.85 10.53
C ARG A 308 -3.67 -2.84 9.76
N MET A 309 -4.22 -1.67 9.47
CA MET A 309 -3.56 -0.54 8.84
C MET A 309 -4.08 0.72 9.50
N THR A 310 -3.55 0.98 10.70
CA THR A 310 -3.94 2.17 11.49
C THR A 310 -3.32 3.43 10.89
N TRP A 311 -3.86 4.58 11.25
CA TRP A 311 -3.26 5.86 10.88
C TRP A 311 -1.82 6.00 11.40
N ASP A 312 -1.55 5.47 12.62
CA ASP A 312 -0.20 5.46 13.18
C ASP A 312 0.74 4.58 12.34
N ASN A 313 0.30 3.40 11.86
CA ASN A 313 1.13 2.58 10.98
C ASN A 313 1.51 3.31 9.69
N THR A 314 0.56 4.01 9.04
CA THR A 314 0.85 4.82 7.84
C THR A 314 1.85 5.94 8.16
N LEU A 315 1.64 6.67 9.27
CA LEU A 315 2.52 7.76 9.70
C LEU A 315 3.95 7.28 10.01
N GLU A 316 4.08 6.17 10.72
CA GLU A 316 5.38 5.58 11.07
C GLU A 316 6.17 5.15 9.84
N VAL A 317 5.51 4.49 8.87
CA VAL A 317 6.12 4.13 7.57
C VAL A 317 6.56 5.39 6.82
N LEU A 318 5.69 6.40 6.70
CA LEU A 318 6.01 7.64 6.00
C LEU A 318 7.16 8.41 6.68
N ARG A 319 7.20 8.51 8.01
CA ARG A 319 8.31 9.15 8.75
C ARG A 319 9.65 8.45 8.50
N THR A 320 9.65 7.12 8.43
CA THR A 320 10.83 6.36 8.05
C THR A 320 11.25 6.67 6.61
N MET A 321 10.28 6.74 5.67
CA MET A 321 10.54 7.11 4.28
C MET A 321 11.01 8.56 4.14
N ASP A 322 10.49 9.50 4.93
CA ASP A 322 10.95 10.90 4.98
C ASP A 322 12.41 10.98 5.46
N THR A 323 12.77 10.17 6.46
CA THR A 323 14.16 10.05 6.92
C THR A 323 15.06 9.51 5.80
N ILE A 324 14.64 8.46 5.09
CA ILE A 324 15.40 7.90 3.95
C ILE A 324 15.57 8.95 2.85
N ARG A 325 14.51 9.68 2.47
CA ARG A 325 14.59 10.76 1.47
C ARG A 325 15.56 11.86 1.88
N SER A 326 15.52 12.27 3.15
CA SER A 326 16.45 13.25 3.71
C SER A 326 17.91 12.79 3.58
N LEU A 327 18.21 11.54 3.90
CA LEU A 327 19.55 10.97 3.82
C LEU A 327 20.11 10.91 2.39
N ILE A 328 19.26 10.71 1.39
CA ILE A 328 19.64 10.61 -0.03
C ILE A 328 19.43 11.90 -0.82
N GLY A 329 18.91 12.96 -0.18
CA GLY A 329 18.73 14.29 -0.78
C GLY A 329 17.57 14.40 -1.77
N VAL A 330 16.47 13.64 -1.60
CA VAL A 330 15.26 13.73 -2.44
C VAL A 330 14.23 14.65 -1.80
N THR A 331 13.77 15.63 -2.56
CA THR A 331 12.66 16.54 -2.20
C THR A 331 11.71 16.67 -3.39
N TYR A 332 10.43 16.91 -3.11
CA TYR A 332 9.43 17.09 -4.16
C TYR A 332 8.94 18.53 -4.23
N PRO A 333 8.56 19.04 -5.43
CA PRO A 333 8.00 20.39 -5.57
C PRO A 333 6.75 20.58 -4.71
N GLY A 334 6.69 21.67 -3.96
CA GLY A 334 5.54 22.05 -3.13
C GLY A 334 5.49 21.38 -1.75
N GLU A 335 6.59 20.79 -1.30
CA GLU A 335 6.79 20.38 0.08
C GLU A 335 7.24 21.52 0.97
#